data_eb4bf46eaed52d1fe5eefb48236a06c1
#
_entry.id   eb4bf46eaed52d1fe5eefb48236a06c1
#
_cell.length_a   1.000
_cell.length_b   1.000
_cell.length_c   1.000
_cell.angle_alpha   90.00
_cell.angle_beta   90.00
_cell.angle_gamma   90.00
#
_symmetry.space_group_name_H-M   'P 1'
#
loop_
_entity.id
_entity.type
_entity.pdbx_description
1 polymer ?
#
loop_
_entity_poly.entity_id
_entity_poly.type
_entity_poly.pdbx_seq_one_letter_code
_entity_poly.pdbx_strand_id
1 'polypeptide(L)'
;MPNPLPREIVPGIFWLGKCLEVSYQGNPLHAYNSVYLVAGEECSMLVEGGHPQDLAAIEAQLDALLARGVPELRYLFTTHTEVPHSAGLGRMLERYPGTTAYGVLLDLHLVFPQHSDRLRPFDFGDSIDLGGTRFVAVESVIRDMPYTRWGYDTQRRVLFPGDGFAYSHYHADGHCGAFAEEAFSLDLPDMTALFAELALYWTRFVDIDPYVRRLDALLDELEVQLIAPTHGLPIGDLEATLPAIRHGLRLGSLRKAGQGF
;
A
#
# COMPACT_ATOMS: atom_id res chain seq x y z
N MET A 1 -18.62 8.25 -12.24
CA MET A 1 -17.89 7.50 -13.27
C MET A 1 -16.58 7.04 -12.65
N PRO A 2 -16.09 5.84 -12.92
CA PRO A 2 -14.82 5.39 -12.34
C PRO A 2 -13.68 6.35 -12.75
N ASN A 3 -12.81 6.64 -11.80
CA ASN A 3 -11.60 7.44 -12.06
C ASN A 3 -10.51 6.50 -12.61
N PRO A 4 -10.04 6.68 -13.85
CA PRO A 4 -9.02 5.80 -14.40
C PRO A 4 -7.68 5.99 -13.69
N LEU A 5 -6.92 4.90 -13.55
CA LEU A 5 -5.52 4.95 -13.15
C LEU A 5 -4.62 5.17 -14.39
N PRO A 6 -3.47 5.86 -14.25
CA PRO A 6 -2.94 6.41 -13.01
C PRO A 6 -3.72 7.64 -12.52
N ARG A 7 -3.98 7.74 -11.21
CA ARG A 7 -4.60 8.90 -10.58
C ARG A 7 -3.57 9.61 -9.70
N GLU A 8 -3.38 10.90 -9.88
CA GLU A 8 -2.63 11.72 -8.94
C GLU A 8 -3.50 11.93 -7.70
N ILE A 9 -3.06 11.38 -6.55
CA ILE A 9 -3.83 11.42 -5.29
C ILE A 9 -3.48 12.64 -4.43
N VAL A 10 -2.25 13.12 -4.54
CA VAL A 10 -1.78 14.43 -4.10
C VAL A 10 -0.69 14.88 -5.07
N PRO A 11 -0.33 16.17 -5.17
CA PRO A 11 0.68 16.63 -6.11
C PRO A 11 2.00 15.83 -6.01
N GLY A 12 2.36 15.14 -7.11
CA GLY A 12 3.56 14.32 -7.21
C GLY A 12 3.44 12.90 -6.63
N ILE A 13 2.26 12.45 -6.18
CA ILE A 13 2.04 11.05 -5.82
C ILE A 13 0.92 10.47 -6.69
N PHE A 14 1.26 9.42 -7.43
CA PHE A 14 0.36 8.79 -8.40
C PHE A 14 0.02 7.37 -7.95
N TRP A 15 -1.26 7.07 -7.93
CA TRP A 15 -1.79 5.73 -7.71
C TRP A 15 -1.86 4.98 -9.04
N LEU A 16 -1.18 3.82 -9.11
CA LEU A 16 -1.07 2.96 -10.28
C LEU A 16 -1.70 1.59 -9.99
N GLY A 17 -1.91 0.85 -11.06
CA GLY A 17 -2.42 -0.51 -11.01
C GLY A 17 -3.68 -0.68 -11.83
N LYS A 18 -4.41 -1.74 -11.53
CA LYS A 18 -5.63 -2.11 -12.23
C LYS A 18 -6.67 -2.57 -11.22
N CYS A 19 -7.91 -2.14 -11.42
CA CYS A 19 -9.04 -2.70 -10.69
C CYS A 19 -9.29 -4.13 -11.15
N LEU A 20 -9.47 -5.02 -10.19
CA LEU A 20 -9.72 -6.45 -10.38
C LEU A 20 -11.13 -6.76 -9.93
N GLU A 21 -11.89 -7.47 -10.76
CA GLU A 21 -13.16 -8.04 -10.35
C GLU A 21 -12.90 -9.34 -9.58
N VAL A 22 -13.53 -9.47 -8.42
CA VAL A 22 -13.47 -10.66 -7.55
C VAL A 22 -14.88 -11.07 -7.16
N SER A 23 -15.09 -12.35 -6.84
CA SER A 23 -16.36 -12.84 -6.33
C SER A 23 -16.24 -13.14 -4.84
N TYR A 24 -17.11 -12.54 -4.05
CA TYR A 24 -17.19 -12.81 -2.61
C TYR A 24 -18.64 -13.07 -2.21
N GLN A 25 -18.90 -14.24 -1.64
CA GLN A 25 -20.24 -14.69 -1.25
C GLN A 25 -21.29 -14.53 -2.37
N GLY A 26 -20.86 -14.79 -3.64
CA GLY A 26 -21.72 -14.68 -4.82
C GLY A 26 -21.98 -13.25 -5.32
N ASN A 27 -21.37 -12.25 -4.71
CA ASN A 27 -21.46 -10.86 -5.16
C ASN A 27 -20.18 -10.48 -5.93
N PRO A 28 -20.30 -9.78 -7.09
CA PRO A 28 -19.15 -9.18 -7.74
C PRO A 28 -18.66 -8.00 -6.90
N LEU A 29 -17.38 -8.02 -6.57
CA LEU A 29 -16.68 -6.95 -5.88
C LEU A 29 -15.41 -6.62 -6.65
N HIS A 30 -14.87 -5.46 -6.42
CA HIS A 30 -13.65 -4.97 -7.02
C HIS A 30 -12.55 -4.81 -5.97
N ALA A 31 -11.30 -5.08 -6.34
CA ALA A 31 -10.14 -4.97 -5.46
C ALA A 31 -8.96 -4.33 -6.18
N TYR A 32 -8.00 -3.86 -5.42
CA TYR A 32 -6.70 -3.38 -5.92
C TYR A 32 -5.54 -4.12 -5.26
N ASN A 33 -4.46 -4.25 -6.04
CA ASN A 33 -3.09 -4.41 -5.55
C ASN A 33 -2.35 -3.12 -5.93
N SER A 34 -2.53 -2.11 -5.13
CA SER A 34 -2.11 -0.75 -5.44
C SER A 34 -0.59 -0.61 -5.45
N VAL A 35 -0.10 0.15 -6.42
CA VAL A 35 1.28 0.59 -6.52
C VAL A 35 1.26 2.10 -6.57
N TYR A 36 2.25 2.76 -5.96
CA TYR A 36 2.30 4.21 -5.94
C TYR A 36 3.64 4.72 -6.48
N LEU A 37 3.61 5.77 -7.29
CA LEU A 37 4.80 6.49 -7.71
C LEU A 37 4.91 7.78 -6.90
N VAL A 38 5.98 7.92 -6.13
CA VAL A 38 6.33 9.12 -5.37
C VAL A 38 7.38 9.89 -6.17
N ALA A 39 7.01 11.04 -6.72
CA ALA A 39 7.90 11.90 -7.48
C ALA A 39 8.52 12.97 -6.57
N GLY A 40 9.84 13.01 -6.49
CA GLY A 40 10.61 14.15 -5.98
C GLY A 40 10.96 15.13 -7.10
N GLU A 41 11.81 16.11 -6.81
CA GLU A 41 12.32 17.04 -7.81
C GLU A 41 13.47 16.43 -8.65
N GLU A 42 14.24 15.51 -8.07
CA GLU A 42 15.41 14.91 -8.71
C GLU A 42 15.17 13.51 -9.25
N CYS A 43 14.35 12.73 -8.58
CA CYS A 43 14.06 11.34 -8.96
C CYS A 43 12.71 10.88 -8.37
N SER A 44 12.28 9.69 -8.77
CA SER A 44 11.08 9.07 -8.23
C SER A 44 11.33 7.70 -7.61
N MET A 45 10.39 7.28 -6.77
CA MET A 45 10.34 5.99 -6.11
C MET A 45 9.00 5.31 -6.41
N LEU A 46 9.07 4.05 -6.82
CA LEU A 46 7.89 3.20 -6.90
C LEU A 46 7.71 2.47 -5.56
N VAL A 47 6.56 2.61 -4.96
CA VAL A 47 6.15 1.93 -3.73
C VAL A 47 5.31 0.73 -4.11
N GLU A 48 5.75 -0.45 -3.71
CA GLU A 48 5.33 -1.79 -4.07
C GLU A 48 5.76 -2.24 -5.48
N GLY A 49 6.03 -3.53 -5.61
CA GLY A 49 6.42 -4.15 -6.88
C GLY A 49 5.24 -4.53 -7.77
N GLY A 50 4.05 -4.63 -7.20
CA GLY A 50 2.82 -4.99 -7.90
C GLY A 50 2.61 -6.49 -8.11
N HIS A 51 1.34 -6.86 -8.31
CA HIS A 51 0.94 -8.22 -8.60
C HIS A 51 1.25 -8.57 -10.07
N PRO A 52 1.70 -9.81 -10.39
CA PRO A 52 2.11 -10.19 -11.74
C PRO A 52 1.09 -9.92 -12.84
N GLN A 53 -0.21 -10.10 -12.55
CA GLN A 53 -1.28 -9.86 -13.54
C GLN A 53 -1.49 -8.36 -13.86
N ASP A 54 -0.99 -7.44 -13.04
CA ASP A 54 -1.16 -6.00 -13.20
C ASP A 54 0.07 -5.32 -13.80
N LEU A 55 1.21 -6.02 -13.87
CA LEU A 55 2.50 -5.45 -14.26
C LEU A 55 2.45 -4.74 -15.62
N ALA A 56 1.77 -5.30 -16.61
CA ALA A 56 1.67 -4.66 -17.93
C ALA A 56 0.94 -3.31 -17.86
N ALA A 57 -0.09 -3.19 -17.02
CA ALA A 57 -0.79 -1.92 -16.81
C ALA A 57 0.08 -0.93 -16.02
N ILE A 58 0.74 -1.39 -14.96
CA ILE A 58 1.65 -0.58 -14.14
C ILE A 58 2.79 -0.01 -14.98
N GLU A 59 3.43 -0.85 -15.82
CA GLU A 59 4.49 -0.42 -16.72
C GLU A 59 4.03 0.64 -17.72
N ALA A 60 2.88 0.44 -18.36
CA ALA A 60 2.34 1.40 -19.32
C ALA A 60 2.01 2.74 -18.65
N GLN A 61 1.46 2.69 -17.43
CA GLN A 61 1.14 3.88 -16.64
C GLN A 61 2.42 4.62 -16.20
N LEU A 62 3.43 3.87 -15.75
CA LEU A 62 4.73 4.43 -15.34
C LEU A 62 5.45 5.07 -16.53
N ASP A 63 5.52 4.37 -17.68
CA ASP A 63 6.12 4.93 -18.90
C ASP A 63 5.41 6.22 -19.34
N ALA A 64 4.09 6.27 -19.25
CA ALA A 64 3.32 7.47 -19.59
C ALA A 64 3.60 8.63 -18.63
N LEU A 65 3.80 8.40 -17.34
CA LEU A 65 4.16 9.42 -16.36
C LEU A 65 5.58 9.94 -16.61
N LEU A 66 6.55 9.06 -16.81
CA LEU A 66 7.93 9.41 -17.12
C LEU A 66 8.02 10.22 -18.44
N ALA A 67 7.27 9.82 -19.48
CA ALA A 67 7.21 10.56 -20.74
C ALA A 67 6.58 11.95 -20.61
N ARG A 68 5.78 12.19 -19.56
CA ARG A 68 5.19 13.50 -19.24
C ARG A 68 6.08 14.38 -18.37
N GLY A 69 7.30 13.95 -18.07
CA GLY A 69 8.28 14.71 -17.32
C GLY A 69 8.33 14.44 -15.83
N VAL A 70 7.67 13.38 -15.35
CA VAL A 70 7.93 12.88 -13.99
C VAL A 70 9.40 12.44 -13.92
N PRO A 71 10.16 12.83 -12.88
CA PRO A 71 11.59 12.48 -12.76
C PRO A 71 11.83 10.96 -12.82
N GLU A 72 13.01 10.58 -13.32
CA GLU A 72 13.36 9.19 -13.55
C GLU A 72 13.16 8.31 -12.31
N LEU A 73 12.76 7.05 -12.54
CA LEU A 73 12.64 6.05 -11.49
C LEU A 73 14.03 5.61 -11.04
N ARG A 74 14.41 5.92 -9.80
CA ARG A 74 15.68 5.48 -9.19
C ARG A 74 15.51 4.48 -8.08
N TYR A 75 14.34 4.44 -7.46
CA TYR A 75 14.12 3.63 -6.29
C TYR A 75 12.83 2.82 -6.40
N LEU A 76 12.89 1.61 -5.83
CA LEU A 76 11.73 0.78 -5.54
C LEU A 76 11.69 0.56 -4.03
N PHE A 77 10.53 0.57 -3.45
CA PHE A 77 10.32 0.20 -2.05
C PHE A 77 9.24 -0.85 -1.96
N THR A 78 9.50 -1.94 -1.22
CA THR A 78 8.49 -2.95 -0.90
C THR A 78 8.27 -3.00 0.60
N THR A 79 7.01 -2.97 1.03
CA THR A 79 6.68 -3.05 2.46
C THR A 79 7.04 -4.42 3.03
N HIS A 80 6.80 -5.49 2.29
CA HIS A 80 7.14 -6.88 2.64
C HIS A 80 7.20 -7.79 1.39
N THR A 81 7.42 -9.10 1.58
CA THR A 81 7.80 -10.01 0.49
C THR A 81 6.65 -10.86 -0.08
N GLU A 82 5.40 -10.58 0.23
CA GLU A 82 4.26 -11.25 -0.41
C GLU A 82 4.11 -10.88 -1.88
N VAL A 83 3.38 -11.74 -2.62
CA VAL A 83 3.20 -11.63 -4.08
C VAL A 83 2.68 -10.25 -4.53
N PRO A 84 1.65 -9.64 -3.92
CA PRO A 84 1.16 -8.33 -4.35
C PRO A 84 2.20 -7.21 -4.23
N HIS A 85 3.15 -7.35 -3.29
CA HIS A 85 4.12 -6.33 -2.92
C HIS A 85 5.47 -6.48 -3.62
N SER A 86 5.91 -7.73 -3.87
CA SER A 86 7.29 -7.98 -4.30
C SER A 86 7.45 -8.75 -5.61
N ALA A 87 6.42 -9.43 -6.11
CA ALA A 87 6.59 -10.33 -7.25
C ALA A 87 6.98 -9.61 -8.56
N GLY A 88 6.57 -8.36 -8.74
CA GLY A 88 6.97 -7.55 -9.89
C GLY A 88 8.36 -6.94 -9.80
N LEU A 89 9.01 -7.02 -8.62
CA LEU A 89 10.28 -6.34 -8.35
C LEU A 89 11.38 -6.69 -9.37
N GLY A 90 11.58 -7.98 -9.66
CA GLY A 90 12.61 -8.42 -10.61
C GLY A 90 12.39 -7.84 -12.00
N ARG A 91 11.14 -7.81 -12.46
CA ARG A 91 10.77 -7.24 -13.76
C ARG A 91 10.97 -5.72 -13.81
N MET A 92 10.66 -5.01 -12.72
CA MET A 92 10.92 -3.57 -12.63
C MET A 92 12.41 -3.26 -12.63
N LEU A 93 13.21 -4.04 -11.90
CA LEU A 93 14.68 -3.90 -11.90
C LEU A 93 15.29 -4.21 -13.27
N GLU A 94 14.74 -5.15 -14.03
CA GLU A 94 15.20 -5.44 -15.40
C GLU A 94 14.86 -4.30 -16.36
N ARG A 95 13.63 -3.80 -16.29
CA ARG A 95 13.13 -2.74 -17.16
C ARG A 95 13.79 -1.38 -16.91
N TYR A 96 14.08 -1.08 -15.65
CA TYR A 96 14.70 0.18 -15.20
C TYR A 96 16.06 -0.10 -14.57
N PRO A 97 17.12 -0.29 -15.37
CA PRO A 97 18.42 -0.78 -14.88
C PRO A 97 19.15 0.17 -13.93
N GLY A 98 18.78 1.46 -13.91
CA GLY A 98 19.32 2.45 -12.96
C GLY A 98 18.70 2.39 -11.56
N THR A 99 17.74 1.50 -11.31
CA THR A 99 16.95 1.46 -10.10
C THR A 99 17.57 0.57 -9.02
N THR A 100 17.47 1.00 -7.76
CA THR A 100 17.80 0.22 -6.56
C THR A 100 16.53 -0.08 -5.77
N ALA A 101 16.37 -1.31 -5.32
CA ALA A 101 15.23 -1.74 -4.51
C ALA A 101 15.60 -1.72 -3.02
N TYR A 102 14.67 -1.17 -2.23
CA TYR A 102 14.74 -1.04 -0.79
C TYR A 102 13.55 -1.73 -0.12
N GLY A 103 13.74 -2.18 1.09
CA GLY A 103 12.66 -2.78 1.89
C GLY A 103 13.15 -3.95 2.74
N VAL A 104 12.22 -4.77 3.17
CA VAL A 104 12.54 -6.04 3.81
C VAL A 104 12.70 -7.08 2.70
N LEU A 105 13.94 -7.32 2.33
CA LEU A 105 14.26 -8.06 1.12
C LEU A 105 14.57 -9.54 1.37
N LEU A 106 14.50 -10.01 2.60
CA LEU A 106 14.72 -11.40 3.04
C LEU A 106 15.44 -12.27 1.98
N ASP A 107 14.73 -13.25 1.43
CA ASP A 107 15.26 -14.19 0.44
C ASP A 107 15.14 -13.69 -1.01
N LEU A 108 14.79 -12.41 -1.25
CA LEU A 108 14.62 -11.89 -2.61
C LEU A 108 15.90 -11.98 -3.44
N HIS A 109 17.10 -11.98 -2.82
CA HIS A 109 18.36 -12.23 -3.51
C HIS A 109 18.46 -13.66 -4.06
N LEU A 110 17.70 -14.63 -3.52
CA LEU A 110 17.58 -15.98 -4.04
C LEU A 110 16.52 -16.07 -5.15
N VAL A 111 15.47 -15.25 -5.06
CA VAL A 111 14.42 -15.18 -6.08
C VAL A 111 14.90 -14.41 -7.32
N PHE A 112 15.65 -13.34 -7.11
CA PHE A 112 16.22 -12.48 -8.17
C PHE A 112 17.75 -12.38 -8.09
N PRO A 113 18.49 -13.50 -8.25
CA PRO A 113 19.93 -13.53 -8.05
C PRO A 113 20.70 -12.57 -9.01
N GLN A 114 20.13 -12.34 -10.21
CA GLN A 114 20.69 -11.42 -11.21
C GLN A 114 20.64 -9.93 -10.79
N HIS A 115 19.87 -9.61 -9.75
CA HIS A 115 19.68 -8.25 -9.24
C HIS A 115 20.14 -8.08 -7.80
N SER A 116 20.81 -9.08 -7.22
CA SER A 116 21.21 -9.10 -5.80
C SER A 116 22.07 -7.90 -5.39
N ASP A 117 22.86 -7.37 -6.33
CA ASP A 117 23.69 -6.17 -6.14
C ASP A 117 22.89 -4.87 -6.04
N ARG A 118 21.61 -4.88 -6.39
CA ARG A 118 20.70 -3.73 -6.34
C ARG A 118 19.62 -3.86 -5.28
N LEU A 119 19.66 -4.90 -4.44
CA LEU A 119 18.76 -5.08 -3.31
C LEU A 119 19.40 -4.53 -2.04
N ARG A 120 18.73 -3.63 -1.34
CA ARG A 120 19.21 -2.97 -0.12
C ARG A 120 18.20 -3.07 1.01
N PRO A 121 18.60 -3.46 2.23
CA PRO A 121 17.73 -3.37 3.38
C PRO A 121 17.31 -1.91 3.63
N PHE A 122 16.12 -1.74 4.21
CA PHE A 122 15.60 -0.44 4.60
C PHE A 122 14.95 -0.58 5.96
N ASP A 123 15.66 -0.13 6.99
CA ASP A 123 15.26 -0.31 8.37
C ASP A 123 14.58 0.95 8.94
N PHE A 124 13.95 0.81 10.09
CA PHE A 124 13.26 1.93 10.75
C PHE A 124 14.17 3.14 10.92
N GLY A 125 13.70 4.29 10.48
CA GLY A 125 14.42 5.55 10.51
C GLY A 125 15.32 5.79 9.30
N ASP A 126 15.56 4.77 8.46
CA ASP A 126 16.26 4.99 7.19
C ASP A 126 15.42 5.90 6.28
N SER A 127 16.11 6.70 5.49
CA SER A 127 15.45 7.64 4.59
C SER A 127 16.18 7.80 3.27
N ILE A 128 15.42 8.06 2.22
CA ILE A 128 15.91 8.34 0.88
C ILE A 128 15.43 9.74 0.49
N ASP A 129 16.35 10.58 0.06
CA ASP A 129 16.04 11.90 -0.49
C ASP A 129 15.67 11.76 -1.98
N LEU A 130 14.53 12.31 -2.37
CA LEU A 130 14.05 12.30 -3.75
C LEU A 130 14.19 13.67 -4.43
N GLY A 131 14.76 14.65 -3.71
CA GLY A 131 14.72 16.07 -4.09
C GLY A 131 13.39 16.71 -3.67
N GLY A 132 13.45 17.64 -2.71
CA GLY A 132 12.27 18.34 -2.20
C GLY A 132 11.38 17.52 -1.25
N THR A 133 11.54 16.21 -1.18
CA THR A 133 10.91 15.32 -0.21
C THR A 133 11.82 14.17 0.19
N ARG A 134 11.58 13.60 1.36
CA ARG A 134 12.24 12.39 1.87
C ARG A 134 11.23 11.29 2.07
N PHE A 135 11.59 10.10 1.62
CA PHE A 135 10.84 8.88 1.92
C PHE A 135 11.51 8.17 3.09
N VAL A 136 10.76 7.89 4.15
CA VAL A 136 11.28 7.38 5.43
C VAL A 136 10.61 6.05 5.77
N ALA A 137 11.39 5.07 6.25
CA ALA A 137 10.85 3.85 6.83
C ALA A 137 10.36 4.12 8.25
N VAL A 138 9.08 3.88 8.50
CA VAL A 138 8.44 4.11 9.80
C VAL A 138 7.92 2.82 10.43
N GLU A 139 7.55 2.88 11.71
CA GLU A 139 7.01 1.74 12.46
C GLU A 139 5.76 1.17 11.80
N SER A 140 5.71 -0.16 11.65
CA SER A 140 4.54 -0.90 11.17
C SER A 140 3.73 -1.43 12.35
N VAL A 141 2.81 -0.61 12.87
CA VAL A 141 2.06 -0.91 14.09
C VAL A 141 1.12 -2.11 13.92
N ILE A 142 0.35 -2.10 12.84
CA ILE A 142 -0.55 -3.19 12.47
C ILE A 142 -0.06 -3.75 11.14
N ARG A 143 0.40 -5.00 11.15
CA ARG A 143 1.08 -5.64 10.02
C ARG A 143 0.73 -7.11 9.93
N ASP A 144 0.70 -7.63 8.73
CA ASP A 144 0.53 -9.04 8.42
C ASP A 144 1.80 -9.86 8.70
N MET A 145 2.96 -9.36 8.28
CA MET A 145 4.27 -10.00 8.43
C MET A 145 5.12 -9.34 9.51
N PRO A 146 5.87 -10.10 10.33
CA PRO A 146 6.66 -9.54 11.45
C PRO A 146 7.68 -8.49 11.04
N TYR A 147 8.15 -8.56 9.81
CA TYR A 147 9.21 -7.71 9.25
C TYR A 147 8.70 -6.68 8.25
N THR A 148 7.39 -6.45 8.15
CA THR A 148 6.84 -5.36 7.32
C THR A 148 7.45 -4.00 7.71
N ARG A 149 7.70 -3.15 6.73
CA ARG A 149 8.06 -1.74 6.91
C ARG A 149 7.00 -0.87 6.26
N TRP A 150 6.60 0.19 6.95
CA TRP A 150 5.78 1.21 6.35
C TRP A 150 6.67 2.32 5.78
N GLY A 151 6.25 2.90 4.65
CA GLY A 151 6.88 4.06 4.06
C GLY A 151 6.13 5.34 4.39
N TYR A 152 6.83 6.47 4.47
CA TYR A 152 6.24 7.78 4.71
C TYR A 152 6.91 8.85 3.86
N ASP A 153 6.12 9.60 3.08
CA ASP A 153 6.57 10.82 2.38
C ASP A 153 6.43 12.02 3.30
N THR A 154 7.55 12.65 3.64
CA THR A 154 7.61 13.69 4.66
C THR A 154 7.01 15.02 4.23
N GLN A 155 7.08 15.37 2.95
CA GLN A 155 6.60 16.65 2.45
C GLN A 155 5.08 16.66 2.27
N ARG A 156 4.53 15.57 1.73
CA ARG A 156 3.10 15.45 1.47
C ARG A 156 2.36 14.78 2.61
N ARG A 157 3.12 14.26 3.60
CA ARG A 157 2.57 13.59 4.78
C ARG A 157 1.70 12.38 4.42
N VAL A 158 2.18 11.58 3.46
CA VAL A 158 1.49 10.38 2.97
C VAL A 158 2.12 9.13 3.56
N LEU A 159 1.28 8.31 4.20
CA LEU A 159 1.67 7.02 4.77
C LEU A 159 1.37 5.89 3.80
N PHE A 160 2.33 4.98 3.60
CA PHE A 160 2.23 3.77 2.77
C PHE A 160 2.33 2.53 3.69
N PRO A 161 1.21 2.03 4.21
CA PRO A 161 1.22 1.02 5.26
C PRO A 161 1.17 -0.43 4.74
N GLY A 162 1.30 -0.67 3.44
CA GLY A 162 1.06 -1.99 2.88
C GLY A 162 -0.33 -2.48 3.24
N ASP A 163 -0.41 -3.51 4.07
CA ASP A 163 -1.66 -4.15 4.50
C ASP A 163 -2.26 -3.59 5.79
N GLY A 164 -1.54 -2.67 6.45
CA GLY A 164 -1.94 -2.20 7.78
C GLY A 164 -3.28 -1.47 7.85
N PHE A 165 -3.73 -0.89 6.75
CA PHE A 165 -5.01 -0.22 6.58
C PHE A 165 -5.86 -0.82 5.46
N ALA A 166 -5.62 -2.05 5.08
CA ALA A 166 -6.33 -2.75 4.02
C ALA A 166 -7.77 -3.10 4.42
N TYR A 167 -8.50 -2.11 4.85
CA TYR A 167 -9.83 -2.15 5.45
C TYR A 167 -10.94 -2.34 4.41
N SER A 168 -10.78 -1.77 3.24
CA SER A 168 -11.72 -1.97 2.13
C SER A 168 -10.99 -2.70 1.01
N HIS A 169 -10.63 -3.97 1.29
CA HIS A 169 -10.03 -4.84 0.28
C HIS A 169 -10.91 -4.90 -0.98
N TYR A 170 -12.22 -4.79 -0.77
CA TYR A 170 -13.21 -4.78 -1.83
C TYR A 170 -13.98 -3.47 -1.89
N HIS A 171 -14.42 -3.09 -3.09
CA HIS A 171 -15.33 -1.98 -3.33
C HIS A 171 -16.37 -2.36 -4.37
N ALA A 172 -17.52 -1.68 -4.36
CA ALA A 172 -18.61 -1.94 -5.30
C ALA A 172 -18.28 -1.38 -6.70
N ASP A 173 -18.99 -1.89 -7.71
CA ASP A 173 -18.94 -1.33 -9.06
C ASP A 173 -19.26 0.17 -9.06
N GLY A 174 -18.58 0.90 -9.94
CA GLY A 174 -18.71 2.37 -10.04
C GLY A 174 -17.79 3.16 -9.10
N HIS A 175 -17.09 2.52 -8.16
CA HIS A 175 -16.17 3.17 -7.23
C HIS A 175 -14.69 2.94 -7.56
N CYS A 176 -14.39 2.37 -8.73
CA CYS A 176 -13.01 2.18 -9.17
C CYS A 176 -12.26 3.51 -9.26
N GLY A 177 -11.09 3.59 -8.63
CA GLY A 177 -10.27 4.80 -8.56
C GLY A 177 -10.81 5.89 -7.63
N ALA A 178 -11.82 5.60 -6.80
CA ALA A 178 -12.32 6.49 -5.76
C ALA A 178 -11.41 6.51 -4.53
N PHE A 179 -11.53 7.52 -3.70
CA PHE A 179 -11.06 7.48 -2.32
C PHE A 179 -12.06 6.75 -1.42
N ALA A 180 -11.62 6.35 -0.23
CA ALA A 180 -12.46 5.62 0.73
C ALA A 180 -13.74 6.38 1.08
N GLU A 181 -13.62 7.67 1.37
CA GLU A 181 -14.73 8.57 1.68
C GLU A 181 -15.68 8.82 0.51
N GLU A 182 -15.27 8.53 -0.72
CA GLU A 182 -16.09 8.60 -1.92
C GLU A 182 -16.90 7.31 -2.17
N ALA A 183 -16.62 6.22 -1.43
CA ALA A 183 -17.22 4.90 -1.61
C ALA A 183 -18.31 4.60 -0.56
N PHE A 184 -19.29 5.47 -0.44
CA PHE A 184 -20.32 5.47 0.61
C PHE A 184 -21.20 4.21 0.70
N SER A 185 -21.17 3.33 -0.30
CA SER A 185 -21.95 2.09 -0.31
C SER A 185 -21.27 0.93 0.42
N LEU A 186 -20.03 1.11 0.91
CA LEU A 186 -19.30 0.07 1.60
C LEU A 186 -19.56 0.09 3.12
N ASP A 187 -19.73 -1.07 3.69
CA ASP A 187 -19.62 -1.28 5.13
C ASP A 187 -18.14 -1.39 5.51
N LEU A 188 -17.51 -0.25 5.75
CA LEU A 188 -16.07 -0.19 6.06
C LEU A 188 -15.69 -1.01 7.32
N PRO A 189 -16.45 -0.98 8.43
CA PRO A 189 -16.18 -1.85 9.57
C PRO A 189 -16.17 -3.32 9.21
N ASP A 190 -17.15 -3.78 8.43
CA ASP A 190 -17.25 -5.19 8.05
C ASP A 190 -16.12 -5.61 7.10
N MET A 191 -15.79 -4.78 6.13
CA MET A 191 -14.67 -5.01 5.20
C MET A 191 -13.32 -5.02 5.93
N THR A 192 -13.10 -4.10 6.87
CA THR A 192 -11.91 -4.10 7.72
C THR A 192 -11.84 -5.37 8.58
N ALA A 193 -12.97 -5.77 9.17
CA ALA A 193 -13.03 -6.99 9.98
C ALA A 193 -12.72 -8.23 9.15
N LEU A 194 -13.24 -8.31 7.93
CA LEU A 194 -12.94 -9.39 7.00
C LEU A 194 -11.45 -9.45 6.66
N PHE A 195 -10.85 -8.32 6.33
CA PHE A 195 -9.43 -8.28 6.02
C PHE A 195 -8.57 -8.63 7.24
N ALA A 196 -8.92 -8.12 8.42
CA ALA A 196 -8.24 -8.48 9.67
C ALA A 196 -8.32 -9.99 9.94
N GLU A 197 -9.45 -10.62 9.62
CA GLU A 197 -9.60 -12.08 9.73
C GLU A 197 -8.66 -12.84 8.79
N LEU A 198 -8.45 -12.35 7.57
CA LEU A 198 -7.66 -13.00 6.54
C LEU A 198 -6.15 -12.77 6.71
N ALA A 199 -5.73 -11.53 6.76
CA ALA A 199 -4.32 -11.15 6.73
C ALA A 199 -3.75 -10.81 8.12
N LEU A 200 -4.55 -10.26 9.00
CA LEU A 200 -4.10 -9.85 10.34
C LEU A 200 -4.57 -10.84 11.43
N TYR A 201 -4.57 -12.14 11.13
CA TYR A 201 -5.14 -13.19 11.97
C TYR A 201 -4.57 -13.22 13.39
N TRP A 202 -3.35 -12.72 13.61
CA TRP A 202 -2.70 -12.63 14.92
C TRP A 202 -3.46 -11.71 15.89
N THR A 203 -4.26 -10.77 15.39
CA THR A 203 -5.08 -9.85 16.21
C THR A 203 -6.09 -10.56 17.10
N ARG A 204 -6.44 -11.81 16.79
CA ARG A 204 -7.33 -12.64 17.62
C ARG A 204 -6.68 -13.17 18.88
N PHE A 205 -5.36 -13.12 18.98
CA PHE A 205 -4.59 -13.70 20.09
C PHE A 205 -4.07 -12.64 21.06
N VAL A 206 -4.39 -11.38 20.81
CA VAL A 206 -3.94 -10.25 21.62
C VAL A 206 -5.09 -9.28 21.90
N ASP A 207 -4.92 -8.42 22.89
CA ASP A 207 -5.75 -7.23 23.02
C ASP A 207 -5.33 -6.24 21.92
N ILE A 208 -6.25 -5.92 21.01
CA ILE A 208 -5.97 -5.03 19.87
C ILE A 208 -5.94 -3.54 20.26
N ASP A 209 -6.54 -3.16 21.37
CA ASP A 209 -6.67 -1.75 21.76
C ASP A 209 -5.33 -1.02 21.98
N PRO A 210 -4.29 -1.63 22.58
CA PRO A 210 -2.97 -1.00 22.61
C PRO A 210 -2.39 -0.68 21.23
N TYR A 211 -2.60 -1.56 20.26
CA TYR A 211 -2.14 -1.36 18.87
C TYR A 211 -2.93 -0.23 18.19
N VAL A 212 -4.23 -0.18 18.38
CA VAL A 212 -5.06 0.92 17.85
C VAL A 212 -4.62 2.25 18.43
N ARG A 213 -4.37 2.33 19.76
CA ARG A 213 -3.85 3.56 20.38
C ARG A 213 -2.45 3.94 19.86
N ARG A 214 -1.56 2.95 19.65
CA ARG A 214 -0.22 3.23 19.08
C ARG A 214 -0.33 3.71 17.63
N LEU A 215 -1.26 3.13 16.86
CA LEU A 215 -1.56 3.57 15.51
C LEU A 215 -1.99 5.04 15.50
N ASP A 216 -2.94 5.43 16.35
CA ASP A 216 -3.40 6.82 16.47
C ASP A 216 -2.23 7.75 16.83
N ALA A 217 -1.42 7.37 17.82
CA ALA A 217 -0.25 8.14 18.20
C ALA A 217 0.76 8.31 17.06
N LEU A 218 1.00 7.26 16.26
CA LEU A 218 1.89 7.31 15.10
C LEU A 218 1.35 8.27 14.01
N LEU A 219 0.05 8.22 13.74
CA LEU A 219 -0.57 9.12 12.76
C LEU A 219 -0.45 10.59 13.19
N ASP A 220 -0.63 10.87 14.48
CA ASP A 220 -0.47 12.20 15.06
C ASP A 220 1.01 12.64 15.04
N GLU A 221 1.94 11.79 15.47
CA GLU A 221 3.40 12.06 15.48
C GLU A 221 3.94 12.39 14.09
N LEU A 222 3.44 11.72 13.06
CA LEU A 222 3.82 11.93 11.66
C LEU A 222 2.95 13.01 10.98
N GLU A 223 1.93 13.53 11.65
CA GLU A 223 0.95 14.47 11.08
C GLU A 223 0.39 13.98 9.72
N VAL A 224 0.03 12.69 9.64
CA VAL A 224 -0.41 12.05 8.40
C VAL A 224 -1.64 12.76 7.83
N GLN A 225 -1.60 13.07 6.53
CA GLN A 225 -2.69 13.73 5.80
C GLN A 225 -3.42 12.79 4.84
N LEU A 226 -2.74 11.72 4.39
CA LEU A 226 -3.31 10.73 3.48
C LEU A 226 -2.69 9.36 3.77
N ILE A 227 -3.49 8.32 3.67
CA ILE A 227 -3.04 6.92 3.77
C ILE A 227 -3.24 6.25 2.41
N ALA A 228 -2.19 5.64 1.89
CA ALA A 228 -2.13 4.97 0.60
C ALA A 228 -1.83 3.46 0.78
N PRO A 229 -2.85 2.64 1.10
CA PRO A 229 -2.68 1.21 1.35
C PRO A 229 -2.51 0.42 0.06
N THR A 230 -1.90 -0.75 0.12
CA THR A 230 -1.78 -1.65 -1.03
C THR A 230 -3.12 -2.29 -1.39
N HIS A 231 -3.89 -2.68 -0.39
CA HIS A 231 -5.24 -3.18 -0.58
C HIS A 231 -6.26 -2.17 -0.03
N GLY A 232 -7.38 -2.02 -0.72
CA GLY A 232 -8.37 -0.99 -0.42
C GLY A 232 -8.15 0.30 -1.23
N LEU A 233 -8.89 1.32 -0.86
CA LEU A 233 -8.85 2.63 -1.50
C LEU A 233 -7.96 3.59 -0.70
N PRO A 234 -7.31 4.58 -1.33
CA PRO A 234 -6.65 5.65 -0.58
C PRO A 234 -7.62 6.38 0.35
N ILE A 235 -7.14 6.82 1.50
CA ILE A 235 -7.92 7.51 2.53
C ILE A 235 -7.45 8.96 2.57
N GLY A 236 -8.28 9.88 2.09
CA GLY A 236 -8.01 11.32 2.09
C GLY A 236 -8.65 12.02 3.29
N ASP A 237 -9.83 11.57 3.74
CA ASP A 237 -10.50 12.08 4.93
C ASP A 237 -10.30 11.11 6.11
N LEU A 238 -9.22 11.33 6.88
CA LEU A 238 -8.89 10.49 8.01
C LEU A 238 -9.92 10.63 9.14
N GLU A 239 -10.45 11.82 9.36
CA GLU A 239 -11.42 12.08 10.43
C GLU A 239 -12.72 11.30 10.20
N ALA A 240 -13.21 11.28 8.97
CA ALA A 240 -14.40 10.54 8.60
C ALA A 240 -14.19 9.02 8.56
N THR A 241 -13.00 8.55 8.14
CA THR A 241 -12.77 7.14 7.80
C THR A 241 -12.19 6.31 8.94
N LEU A 242 -11.24 6.85 9.73
CA LEU A 242 -10.55 6.09 10.79
C LEU A 242 -11.46 5.51 11.88
N PRO A 243 -12.57 6.16 12.31
CA PRO A 243 -13.47 5.56 13.28
C PRO A 243 -14.04 4.20 12.81
N ALA A 244 -14.40 4.08 11.53
CA ALA A 244 -14.90 2.84 10.94
C ALA A 244 -13.80 1.76 10.89
N ILE A 245 -12.58 2.12 10.52
CA ILE A 245 -11.42 1.20 10.49
C ILE A 245 -11.10 0.67 11.88
N ARG A 246 -11.02 1.55 12.90
CA ARG A 246 -10.79 1.14 14.29
C ARG A 246 -11.86 0.19 14.80
N HIS A 247 -13.12 0.44 14.44
CA HIS A 247 -14.21 -0.45 14.77
C HIS A 247 -14.06 -1.81 14.10
N GLY A 248 -13.75 -1.82 12.80
CA GLY A 248 -13.53 -3.05 12.03
C GLY A 248 -12.36 -3.90 12.55
N LEU A 249 -11.25 -3.27 12.93
CA LEU A 249 -10.11 -3.97 13.56
C LEU A 249 -10.53 -4.69 14.86
N ARG A 250 -11.35 -4.03 15.70
CA ARG A 250 -11.90 -4.65 16.92
C ARG A 250 -12.85 -5.79 16.58
N LEU A 251 -13.74 -5.60 15.62
CA LEU A 251 -14.65 -6.67 15.17
C LEU A 251 -13.87 -7.87 14.63
N GLY A 252 -12.86 -7.65 13.81
CA GLY A 252 -12.02 -8.71 13.23
C GLY A 252 -11.29 -9.51 14.29
N SER A 253 -10.79 -8.86 15.35
CA SER A 253 -10.13 -9.54 16.46
C SER A 253 -11.06 -10.46 17.27
N LEU A 254 -12.37 -10.22 17.23
CA LEU A 254 -13.39 -11.02 17.93
C LEU A 254 -13.96 -12.17 17.07
N ARG A 255 -13.80 -12.13 15.75
CA ARG A 255 -14.33 -13.17 14.84
C ARG A 255 -13.58 -14.47 15.02
N LYS A 256 -14.32 -15.60 15.04
CA LYS A 256 -13.71 -16.94 15.06
C LYS A 256 -13.27 -17.34 13.67
N ALA A 257 -12.13 -18.03 13.58
CA ALA A 257 -11.63 -18.57 12.31
C ALA A 257 -12.72 -19.38 11.59
N GLY A 258 -12.91 -19.10 10.30
CA GLY A 258 -13.79 -19.87 9.43
C GLY A 258 -15.26 -19.46 9.40
N GLN A 259 -15.64 -18.31 9.95
CA GLN A 259 -17.03 -17.79 9.84
C GLN A 259 -17.23 -16.88 8.62
N GLY A 260 -16.20 -16.57 7.83
CA GLY A 260 -16.25 -15.65 6.69
C GLY A 260 -16.03 -16.28 5.31
N PHE A 261 -15.89 -17.60 5.20
CA PHE A 261 -15.73 -18.33 3.92
C PHE A 261 -16.88 -19.27 3.66
#